data_d3071d93d103df790bfe5bc504aa953a
#
_entry.id   d3071d93d103df790bfe5bc504aa953a
#
_cell.length_a   1.000
_cell.length_b   1.000
_cell.length_c   1.000
_cell.angle_alpha   90.00
_cell.angle_beta   90.00
_cell.angle_gamma   90.00
#
_symmetry.space_group_name_H-M   'P 1'
#
loop_
_entity.id
_entity.type
_entity.pdbx_description
1 polymer ?
#
loop_
_entity_poly.entity_id
_entity_poly.type
_entity_poly.pdbx_seq_one_letter_code
_entity_poly.pdbx_strand_id
1 'polypeptide(L)'
;VVDPGPPMIARLTYRFQPKANLGRDPESLADYEYIIFGGADPEMSIGPLLRRMLPLDVQVALRDAEKDLASWRKSPLRPLIEELSTSLDKDARAEIQEQVNEAQADLEGHAEVVATAERISERLIAIAGEQHAVPLTLGLSPTRIDALLRSLRLLIDNGARGIADASLGTANLIFMALKSLELDRLVTGCERDHTFFVVEEPEAHLHPHIQRLVYRYFLSTGADEEDTPPLTTILTTHSPHIASVTPIRSIVLLRHDAETNATTAASTATTPFSERDVADLQRYIDVSRGEIFFARGVILVEGDAERFLVPAFAEALGMPLDMLGITVCSVSGTNFTPYVKLLGPHGPNIPHVILTDRDPNGTGHPRVRRRLINVLQLREEDSSYNQLDADAVIARAKPFGYFVNSNTLEPELFIGGLAEAMQEVIEEELNI
;
A
#
# COMPACT_ATOMS: atom_id res chain seq x y z
N VAL A 1 11.49 -24.55 16.74
CA VAL A 1 11.36 -25.39 15.55
C VAL A 1 10.14 -26.25 15.73
N VAL A 2 9.23 -26.20 14.79
CA VAL A 2 7.96 -26.91 14.89
C VAL A 2 8.00 -28.21 14.10
N ASP A 3 8.67 -28.20 12.97
CA ASP A 3 8.87 -29.37 12.14
C ASP A 3 10.32 -29.39 11.66
N PRO A 4 11.11 -30.41 12.06
CA PRO A 4 12.49 -30.55 11.60
C PRO A 4 12.60 -31.21 10.22
N GLY A 5 11.46 -31.56 9.59
CA GLY A 5 11.42 -32.15 8.25
C GLY A 5 11.81 -31.17 7.14
N PRO A 6 12.09 -31.65 5.91
CA PRO A 6 12.31 -30.78 4.76
C PRO A 6 10.98 -30.31 4.14
N PRO A 7 10.72 -28.97 4.07
CA PRO A 7 11.54 -27.89 4.62
C PRO A 7 11.40 -27.78 6.14
N MET A 8 12.47 -27.35 6.81
CA MET A 8 12.42 -27.07 8.24
C MET A 8 11.49 -25.89 8.51
N ILE A 9 10.46 -26.09 9.33
CA ILE A 9 9.47 -25.07 9.64
C ILE A 9 9.70 -24.54 11.06
N ALA A 10 9.91 -23.22 11.16
CA ALA A 10 9.87 -22.50 12.44
C ALA A 10 8.52 -21.77 12.54
N ARG A 11 7.88 -21.89 13.72
CA ARG A 11 6.64 -21.16 14.02
C ARG A 11 6.91 -20.18 15.14
N LEU A 12 6.59 -18.92 14.86
CA LEU A 12 6.47 -17.87 15.87
C LEU A 12 4.98 -17.64 16.10
N THR A 13 4.53 -17.77 17.35
CA THR A 13 3.13 -17.51 17.71
C THR A 13 3.05 -16.24 18.53
N TYR A 14 2.25 -15.32 18.04
CA TYR A 14 1.82 -14.12 18.76
C TYR A 14 0.38 -14.33 19.21
N ARG A 15 0.11 -14.20 20.51
CA ARG A 15 -1.23 -14.32 21.06
C ARG A 15 -1.57 -13.06 21.83
N PHE A 16 -2.65 -12.42 21.43
CA PHE A 16 -3.28 -11.33 22.15
C PHE A 16 -4.46 -11.90 22.94
N GLN A 17 -4.45 -11.72 24.27
CA GLN A 17 -5.42 -12.35 25.16
C GLN A 17 -5.73 -11.45 26.35
N PRO A 18 -6.89 -11.63 27.00
CA PRO A 18 -7.14 -10.98 28.31
C PRO A 18 -6.09 -11.37 29.32
N LYS A 19 -5.69 -10.44 30.20
CA LYS A 19 -4.79 -10.70 31.31
C LYS A 19 -5.34 -11.79 32.21
N ALA A 20 -4.54 -12.77 32.57
CA ALA A 20 -4.95 -13.94 33.35
C ALA A 20 -5.60 -13.59 34.73
N ASN A 21 -5.21 -12.46 35.31
CA ASN A 21 -5.64 -12.04 36.65
C ASN A 21 -6.71 -10.93 36.63
N LEU A 22 -7.47 -10.79 35.56
CA LEU A 22 -8.38 -9.64 35.41
C LEU A 22 -9.59 -9.70 36.37
N GLY A 23 -10.07 -10.88 36.77
CA GLY A 23 -11.18 -11.09 37.69
C GLY A 23 -12.56 -10.59 37.21
N ARG A 24 -12.63 -10.03 36.00
CA ARG A 24 -13.83 -9.52 35.31
C ARG A 24 -13.65 -9.68 33.80
N ASP A 25 -14.70 -9.47 33.04
CA ASP A 25 -14.59 -9.40 31.59
C ASP A 25 -13.76 -8.18 31.13
N PRO A 26 -12.97 -8.30 30.04
CA PRO A 26 -12.18 -7.20 29.53
C PRO A 26 -13.06 -6.07 29.00
N GLU A 27 -12.81 -4.82 29.42
CA GLU A 27 -13.55 -3.64 28.99
C GLU A 27 -12.71 -2.69 28.13
N SER A 28 -11.38 -2.81 28.17
CA SER A 28 -10.47 -1.92 27.46
C SER A 28 -9.24 -2.65 26.96
N LEU A 29 -8.51 -2.05 26.01
CA LEU A 29 -7.23 -2.57 25.54
C LEU A 29 -6.19 -2.75 26.66
N ALA A 30 -6.28 -1.98 27.72
CA ALA A 30 -5.41 -2.10 28.90
C ALA A 30 -5.61 -3.42 29.66
N ASP A 31 -6.73 -4.09 29.46
CA ASP A 31 -7.05 -5.38 30.08
C ASP A 31 -6.48 -6.59 29.32
N TYR A 32 -5.87 -6.33 28.18
CA TYR A 32 -5.22 -7.35 27.35
C TYR A 32 -3.70 -7.33 27.53
N GLU A 33 -3.11 -8.46 27.24
CA GLU A 33 -1.67 -8.64 27.13
C GLU A 33 -1.33 -9.42 25.85
N TYR A 34 -0.10 -9.28 25.41
CA TYR A 34 0.39 -10.14 24.34
C TYR A 34 1.52 -11.01 24.83
N ILE A 35 1.56 -12.25 24.34
CA ILE A 35 2.65 -13.19 24.55
C ILE A 35 3.19 -13.64 23.20
N ILE A 36 4.52 -13.83 23.14
CA ILE A 36 5.20 -14.33 21.97
C ILE A 36 5.99 -15.57 22.35
N PHE A 37 5.75 -16.68 21.63
CA PHE A 37 6.36 -17.95 21.92
C PHE A 37 6.65 -18.77 20.66
N GLY A 38 7.54 -19.74 20.77
CA GLY A 38 7.88 -20.67 19.69
C GLY A 38 6.90 -21.82 19.60
N GLY A 39 6.48 -22.17 18.40
CA GLY A 39 5.57 -23.28 18.19
C GLY A 39 4.14 -23.01 18.65
N ALA A 40 3.52 -24.02 19.26
CA ALA A 40 2.15 -23.96 19.76
C ALA A 40 2.07 -23.85 21.30
N ASP A 41 3.19 -24.01 22.00
CA ASP A 41 3.26 -24.06 23.46
C ASP A 41 3.67 -22.70 24.03
N PRO A 42 2.80 -22.03 24.83
CA PRO A 42 3.11 -20.74 25.45
C PRO A 42 4.31 -20.76 26.41
N GLU A 43 4.67 -21.91 26.98
CA GLU A 43 5.83 -22.07 27.85
C GLU A 43 7.17 -21.96 27.09
N MET A 44 7.15 -22.11 25.78
CA MET A 44 8.31 -21.98 24.91
C MET A 44 8.65 -20.51 24.65
N SER A 45 9.07 -19.82 25.71
CA SER A 45 9.44 -18.40 25.66
C SER A 45 10.53 -18.10 24.64
N ILE A 46 10.37 -17.04 23.89
CA ILE A 46 11.34 -16.55 22.91
C ILE A 46 12.17 -15.43 23.53
N GLY A 47 13.50 -15.60 23.48
CA GLY A 47 14.43 -14.61 23.99
C GLY A 47 14.39 -13.27 23.23
N PRO A 48 14.87 -12.17 23.86
CA PRO A 48 14.89 -10.84 23.23
C PRO A 48 15.68 -10.79 21.93
N LEU A 49 16.69 -11.63 21.76
CA LEU A 49 17.53 -11.69 20.57
C LEU A 49 16.68 -12.07 19.35
N LEU A 50 15.92 -13.18 19.42
CA LEU A 50 15.10 -13.63 18.30
C LEU A 50 14.03 -12.60 17.90
N ARG A 51 13.50 -11.84 18.87
CA ARG A 51 12.56 -10.75 18.59
C ARG A 51 13.21 -9.61 17.80
N ARG A 52 14.50 -9.36 18.02
CA ARG A 52 15.26 -8.35 17.24
C ARG A 52 15.56 -8.83 15.82
N MET A 53 15.80 -10.14 15.67
CA MET A 53 16.12 -10.74 14.37
C MET A 53 14.90 -10.79 13.42
N LEU A 54 13.67 -10.77 13.97
CA LEU A 54 12.40 -10.84 13.23
C LEU A 54 11.46 -9.67 13.60
N PRO A 55 11.86 -8.42 13.37
CA PRO A 55 11.04 -7.27 13.74
C PRO A 55 9.88 -7.05 12.77
N LEU A 56 8.85 -6.38 13.28
CA LEU A 56 7.76 -5.78 12.52
C LEU A 56 7.94 -4.26 12.53
N ASP A 57 8.28 -3.68 11.40
CA ASP A 57 8.34 -2.24 11.21
C ASP A 57 7.06 -1.74 10.56
N VAL A 58 6.35 -0.83 11.20
CA VAL A 58 5.09 -0.27 10.71
C VAL A 58 5.27 1.20 10.37
N GLN A 59 4.98 1.53 9.14
CA GLN A 59 4.90 2.90 8.65
C GLN A 59 3.43 3.29 8.51
N VAL A 60 2.94 4.08 9.47
CA VAL A 60 1.52 4.47 9.54
C VAL A 60 1.14 5.49 8.46
N ALA A 61 -0.13 5.49 8.04
CA ALA A 61 -0.66 6.39 7.00
C ALA A 61 -0.60 7.86 7.42
N LEU A 62 -1.04 8.16 8.64
CA LEU A 62 -1.04 9.51 9.20
C LEU A 62 0.33 9.82 9.83
N ARG A 63 1.32 10.05 9.00
CA ARG A 63 2.66 10.48 9.41
C ARG A 63 2.91 11.93 9.05
N ASP A 64 3.52 12.65 9.95
CA ASP A 64 4.07 13.97 9.67
C ASP A 64 5.51 13.78 9.16
N ALA A 65 5.62 13.37 7.88
CA ALA A 65 6.91 13.05 7.27
C ALA A 65 7.87 14.25 7.34
N GLU A 66 7.37 15.48 7.17
CA GLU A 66 8.18 16.69 7.27
C GLU A 66 8.75 16.85 8.67
N LYS A 67 7.92 16.70 9.70
CA LYS A 67 8.32 16.83 11.09
C LYS A 67 9.23 15.69 11.56
N ASP A 68 8.94 14.46 11.12
CA ASP A 68 9.77 13.32 11.47
C ASP A 68 11.13 13.40 10.77
N LEU A 69 11.22 13.85 9.53
CA LEU A 69 12.48 14.12 8.83
C LEU A 69 13.27 15.28 9.45
N ALA A 70 12.60 16.32 9.97
CA ALA A 70 13.23 17.43 10.66
C ALA A 70 13.73 17.05 12.08
N SER A 71 13.17 16.01 12.68
CA SER A 71 13.50 15.58 14.05
C SER A 71 14.65 14.58 14.05
N TRP A 72 15.80 14.96 14.60
CA TRP A 72 16.94 14.04 14.73
C TRP A 72 16.60 12.68 15.35
N ARG A 73 15.72 12.65 16.35
CA ARG A 73 15.39 11.41 17.07
C ARG A 73 14.50 10.45 16.29
N LYS A 74 13.66 10.99 15.40
CA LYS A 74 12.65 10.24 14.66
C LYS A 74 13.02 10.00 13.19
N SER A 75 13.97 10.80 12.69
CA SER A 75 14.37 10.74 11.29
C SER A 75 15.08 9.43 10.96
N PRO A 76 14.64 8.72 9.90
CA PRO A 76 15.37 7.56 9.38
C PRO A 76 16.74 7.94 8.79
N LEU A 77 17.06 9.23 8.66
CA LEU A 77 18.39 9.73 8.30
C LEU A 77 19.41 9.51 9.41
N ARG A 78 18.97 9.47 10.67
CA ARG A 78 19.87 9.34 11.85
C ARG A 78 20.78 8.11 11.78
N PRO A 79 20.31 6.89 11.55
CA PRO A 79 21.18 5.71 11.47
C PRO A 79 22.22 5.83 10.36
N LEU A 80 21.86 6.44 9.22
CA LEU A 80 22.76 6.65 8.09
C LEU A 80 23.87 7.67 8.44
N ILE A 81 23.55 8.74 9.20
CA ILE A 81 24.56 9.71 9.67
C ILE A 81 25.44 9.09 10.75
N GLU A 82 24.90 8.27 11.63
CA GLU A 82 25.68 7.54 12.65
C GLU A 82 26.66 6.57 11.99
N GLU A 83 26.27 5.89 10.93
CA GLU A 83 27.16 5.06 10.13
C GLU A 83 28.22 5.89 9.41
N LEU A 84 27.83 7.00 8.76
CA LEU A 84 28.78 7.95 8.17
C LEU A 84 29.81 8.41 9.21
N SER A 85 29.37 8.71 10.43
CA SER A 85 30.26 9.10 11.53
C SER A 85 31.28 8.01 11.87
N THR A 86 30.92 6.73 11.79
CA THR A 86 31.84 5.61 12.09
C THR A 86 32.73 5.25 10.91
N SER A 87 32.28 5.48 9.67
CA SER A 87 33.02 5.18 8.44
C SER A 87 34.09 6.23 8.11
N LEU A 88 33.96 7.46 8.65
CA LEU A 88 34.99 8.47 8.50
C LEU A 88 36.28 8.02 9.15
N ASP A 89 37.34 7.98 8.39
CA ASP A 89 38.69 7.68 8.84
C ASP A 89 39.14 8.67 9.93
N LYS A 90 40.00 8.20 10.83
CA LYS A 90 40.48 8.99 11.96
C LYS A 90 41.23 10.25 11.54
N ASP A 91 42.01 10.15 10.45
CA ASP A 91 42.83 11.26 10.00
C ASP A 91 41.91 12.32 9.35
N ALA A 92 40.94 11.91 8.52
CA ALA A 92 39.93 12.84 8.00
C ALA A 92 39.11 13.52 9.09
N ARG A 93 38.74 12.78 10.15
CA ARG A 93 38.03 13.36 11.30
C ARG A 93 38.89 14.40 12.04
N ALA A 94 40.19 14.12 12.22
CA ALA A 94 41.10 15.04 12.85
C ALA A 94 41.31 16.31 12.02
N GLU A 95 41.49 16.17 10.73
CA GLU A 95 41.63 17.29 9.80
C GLU A 95 40.39 18.20 9.80
N ILE A 96 39.19 17.63 9.67
CA ILE A 96 37.93 18.41 9.72
C ILE A 96 37.79 19.11 11.06
N GLN A 97 38.12 18.42 12.19
CA GLN A 97 38.04 19.02 13.50
C GLN A 97 39.03 20.19 13.66
N GLU A 98 40.24 20.08 13.10
CA GLU A 98 41.23 21.15 13.11
C GLU A 98 40.74 22.38 12.32
N GLN A 99 40.22 22.18 11.11
CA GLN A 99 39.65 23.25 10.31
C GLN A 99 38.50 23.97 11.03
N VAL A 100 37.65 23.22 11.72
CA VAL A 100 36.56 23.81 12.52
C VAL A 100 37.09 24.63 13.67
N ASN A 101 38.10 24.13 14.37
CA ASN A 101 38.74 24.86 15.49
C ASN A 101 39.41 26.13 15.00
N GLU A 102 40.09 26.12 13.87
CA GLU A 102 40.68 27.29 13.22
C GLU A 102 39.62 28.35 12.89
N ALA A 103 38.53 27.94 12.22
CA ALA A 103 37.43 28.84 11.88
C ALA A 103 36.75 29.45 13.11
N GLN A 104 36.65 28.69 14.21
CA GLN A 104 36.15 29.19 15.49
C GLN A 104 37.11 30.23 16.09
N ALA A 105 38.39 29.94 16.10
CA ALA A 105 39.41 30.87 16.60
C ALA A 105 39.47 32.17 15.81
N ASP A 106 39.34 32.08 14.48
CA ASP A 106 39.28 33.25 13.61
C ASP A 106 38.09 34.14 13.93
N LEU A 107 36.90 33.55 14.17
CA LEU A 107 35.70 34.30 14.52
C LEU A 107 35.84 34.92 15.93
N GLU A 108 36.38 34.20 16.90
CA GLU A 108 36.64 34.71 18.27
C GLU A 108 37.63 35.84 18.27
N GLY A 109 38.66 35.78 17.40
CA GLY A 109 39.69 36.84 17.22
C GLY A 109 39.21 38.02 16.36
N HIS A 110 38.01 37.94 15.73
CA HIS A 110 37.52 38.99 14.88
C HIS A 110 37.33 40.31 15.65
N ALA A 111 37.78 41.39 15.07
CA ALA A 111 37.85 42.71 15.76
C ALA A 111 36.52 43.13 16.39
N GLU A 112 35.39 42.88 15.69
CA GLU A 112 34.05 43.22 16.18
C GLU A 112 33.60 42.38 17.36
N VAL A 113 34.00 41.10 17.39
CA VAL A 113 33.72 40.17 18.53
C VAL A 113 34.48 40.60 19.75
N VAL A 114 35.79 40.88 19.59
CA VAL A 114 36.68 41.39 20.66
C VAL A 114 36.17 42.73 21.20
N ALA A 115 35.87 43.69 20.31
CA ALA A 115 35.34 44.98 20.72
C ALA A 115 33.99 44.89 21.48
N THR A 116 33.17 43.89 21.11
CA THR A 116 31.92 43.65 21.83
C THR A 116 32.14 43.09 23.22
N ALA A 117 33.11 42.19 23.42
CA ALA A 117 33.51 41.67 24.70
C ALA A 117 34.07 42.80 25.59
N GLU A 118 34.92 43.69 25.04
CA GLU A 118 35.46 44.87 25.73
C GLU A 118 34.35 45.83 26.19
N ARG A 119 33.39 46.15 25.33
CA ARG A 119 32.25 46.98 25.72
C ARG A 119 31.40 46.38 26.84
N ILE A 120 31.23 45.04 26.86
CA ILE A 120 30.52 44.35 27.93
C ILE A 120 31.35 44.43 29.22
N SER A 121 32.67 44.27 29.16
CA SER A 121 33.59 44.37 30.28
C SER A 121 33.60 45.81 30.86
N GLU A 122 33.68 46.81 30.03
CA GLU A 122 33.59 48.22 30.49
C GLU A 122 32.26 48.50 31.19
N ARG A 123 31.18 47.98 30.68
CA ARG A 123 29.86 48.14 31.29
C ARG A 123 29.77 47.40 32.64
N LEU A 124 30.38 46.22 32.75
CA LEU A 124 30.46 45.47 34.00
C LEU A 124 31.25 46.25 35.05
N ILE A 125 32.41 46.80 34.69
CA ILE A 125 33.22 47.64 35.56
C ILE A 125 32.41 48.87 36.04
N ALA A 126 31.67 49.50 35.16
CA ALA A 126 30.83 50.65 35.50
C ALA A 126 29.69 50.30 36.49
N ILE A 127 29.19 49.08 36.46
CA ILE A 127 28.11 48.63 37.34
C ILE A 127 28.63 48.10 38.67
N ALA A 128 29.70 47.30 38.66
CA ALA A 128 30.17 46.54 39.83
C ALA A 128 31.45 47.11 40.45
N GLY A 129 32.14 48.04 39.78
CA GLY A 129 33.46 48.52 40.18
C GLY A 129 34.59 47.57 39.77
N GLU A 130 35.81 48.11 39.66
CA GLU A 130 36.99 47.32 39.20
C GLU A 130 37.31 46.12 40.08
N GLN A 131 37.05 46.21 41.40
CA GLN A 131 37.36 45.11 42.32
C GLN A 131 36.42 43.86 42.14
N HIS A 132 35.28 44.02 41.54
CA HIS A 132 34.28 42.97 41.34
C HIS A 132 34.11 42.58 39.88
N ALA A 133 34.76 43.26 38.95
CA ALA A 133 34.71 42.94 37.55
C ALA A 133 35.56 41.70 37.24
N VAL A 134 34.99 40.75 36.54
CA VAL A 134 35.70 39.57 36.03
C VAL A 134 36.05 39.79 34.56
N PRO A 135 37.21 39.33 34.09
CA PRO A 135 37.56 39.38 32.67
C PRO A 135 36.54 38.63 31.86
N LEU A 136 36.01 39.24 30.80
CA LEU A 136 35.03 38.64 29.91
C LEU A 136 35.61 38.48 28.51
N THR A 137 35.37 37.33 27.94
CA THR A 137 35.63 37.04 26.53
C THR A 137 34.37 36.47 25.90
N LEU A 138 34.15 36.75 24.63
CA LEU A 138 33.17 36.06 23.85
C LEU A 138 33.85 34.90 23.12
N GLY A 139 33.41 33.69 23.43
CA GLY A 139 33.94 32.48 22.82
C GLY A 139 32.81 31.55 22.37
N LEU A 140 33.09 30.73 21.40
CA LEU A 140 32.19 29.69 20.95
C LEU A 140 32.33 28.44 21.80
N SER A 141 31.24 27.72 22.02
CA SER A 141 31.33 26.37 22.59
C SER A 141 32.11 25.48 21.65
N PRO A 142 33.08 24.67 22.10
CA PRO A 142 33.84 23.78 21.26
C PRO A 142 32.88 22.88 20.44
N THR A 143 32.94 23.02 19.13
CA THR A 143 32.08 22.24 18.24
C THR A 143 32.80 20.96 17.87
N ARG A 144 32.34 19.84 18.38
CA ARG A 144 32.85 18.51 18.00
C ARG A 144 32.28 18.08 16.66
N ILE A 145 33.09 17.35 15.89
CA ILE A 145 32.68 16.79 14.58
C ILE A 145 31.37 16.00 14.69
N ASP A 146 31.14 15.27 15.77
CA ASP A 146 29.90 14.53 15.98
C ASP A 146 28.67 15.47 16.07
N ALA A 147 28.83 16.67 16.59
CA ALA A 147 27.76 17.67 16.65
C ALA A 147 27.49 18.27 15.27
N LEU A 148 28.55 18.47 14.47
CA LEU A 148 28.41 18.89 13.06
C LEU A 148 27.70 17.84 12.23
N LEU A 149 28.08 16.57 12.33
CA LEU A 149 27.40 15.48 11.62
C LEU A 149 25.94 15.40 12.01
N ARG A 150 25.59 15.55 13.29
CA ARG A 150 24.18 15.62 13.74
C ARG A 150 23.44 16.86 13.25
N SER A 151 24.14 17.90 12.83
CA SER A 151 23.53 19.09 12.25
C SER A 151 23.24 18.96 10.76
N LEU A 152 23.72 17.89 10.10
CA LEU A 152 23.38 17.61 8.70
C LEU A 152 21.87 17.54 8.52
N ARG A 153 21.40 18.16 7.45
CA ARG A 153 19.98 18.19 7.06
C ARG A 153 19.85 17.76 5.62
N LEU A 154 18.72 17.11 5.34
CA LEU A 154 18.33 16.89 3.94
C LEU A 154 17.89 18.22 3.34
N LEU A 155 18.51 18.53 2.20
CA LEU A 155 18.17 19.67 1.38
C LEU A 155 17.68 19.17 0.03
N ILE A 156 16.72 19.89 -0.54
CA ILE A 156 16.14 19.62 -1.86
C ILE A 156 16.54 20.75 -2.83
N ASP A 157 16.26 20.56 -4.12
CA ASP A 157 16.55 21.54 -5.18
C ASP A 157 18.01 22.00 -5.17
N ASN A 158 18.93 21.03 -5.14
CA ASN A 158 20.38 21.26 -5.10
C ASN A 158 20.83 22.14 -3.92
N GLY A 159 20.16 22.00 -2.78
CA GLY A 159 20.50 22.70 -1.57
C GLY A 159 19.76 24.03 -1.37
N ALA A 160 18.87 24.40 -2.29
CA ALA A 160 18.16 25.67 -2.23
C ALA A 160 17.07 25.74 -1.16
N ARG A 161 16.49 24.58 -0.80
CA ARG A 161 15.39 24.49 0.18
C ARG A 161 15.62 23.37 1.18
N GLY A 162 15.09 23.55 2.39
CA GLY A 162 15.02 22.49 3.40
C GLY A 162 13.88 21.50 3.11
N ILE A 163 13.95 20.33 3.73
CA ILE A 163 12.90 19.31 3.61
C ILE A 163 11.54 19.81 4.14
N ALA A 164 11.52 20.75 5.08
CA ALA A 164 10.29 21.37 5.60
C ALA A 164 9.55 22.23 4.55
N ASP A 165 10.22 22.60 3.46
CA ASP A 165 9.63 23.34 2.35
C ASP A 165 9.17 22.41 1.21
N ALA A 166 9.31 21.10 1.39
CA ALA A 166 8.87 20.10 0.41
C ALA A 166 7.34 19.96 0.42
N SER A 167 6.78 19.47 -0.69
CA SER A 167 5.40 19.01 -0.65
C SER A 167 5.27 17.74 0.19
N LEU A 168 4.09 17.52 0.79
CA LEU A 168 3.81 16.30 1.56
C LEU A 168 4.12 15.03 0.78
N GLY A 169 3.82 15.00 -0.52
CA GLY A 169 4.15 13.87 -1.38
C GLY A 169 5.66 13.66 -1.53
N THR A 170 6.43 14.74 -1.72
CA THR A 170 7.89 14.67 -1.81
C THR A 170 8.51 14.21 -0.49
N ALA A 171 8.07 14.79 0.63
CA ALA A 171 8.53 14.40 1.97
C ALA A 171 8.23 12.92 2.25
N ASN A 172 7.05 12.44 1.83
CA ASN A 172 6.65 11.04 1.95
C ASN A 172 7.56 10.10 1.15
N LEU A 173 7.87 10.45 -0.10
CA LEU A 173 8.79 9.68 -0.95
C LEU A 173 10.20 9.61 -0.35
N ILE A 174 10.72 10.74 0.12
CA ILE A 174 12.04 10.81 0.75
C ILE A 174 12.06 9.96 2.03
N PHE A 175 11.00 10.03 2.84
CA PHE A 175 10.88 9.22 4.05
C PHE A 175 10.90 7.72 3.72
N MET A 176 10.12 7.29 2.72
CA MET A 176 10.10 5.89 2.26
C MET A 176 11.47 5.43 1.75
N ALA A 177 12.16 6.27 0.96
CA ALA A 177 13.49 5.96 0.46
C ALA A 177 14.53 5.80 1.58
N LEU A 178 14.52 6.71 2.56
CA LEU A 178 15.41 6.61 3.72
C LEU A 178 15.10 5.38 4.58
N LYS A 179 13.82 5.05 4.74
CA LYS A 179 13.41 3.86 5.50
C LYS A 179 13.83 2.58 4.80
N SER A 180 13.73 2.52 3.47
CA SER A 180 14.26 1.40 2.69
C SER A 180 15.76 1.23 2.89
N LEU A 181 16.55 2.31 2.79
CA LEU A 181 17.99 2.27 3.03
C LEU A 181 18.34 1.82 4.46
N GLU A 182 17.57 2.27 5.46
CA GLU A 182 17.75 1.81 6.84
C GLU A 182 17.52 0.29 6.96
N LEU A 183 16.46 -0.22 6.32
CA LEU A 183 16.13 -1.65 6.34
C LEU A 183 17.22 -2.48 5.64
N ASP A 184 17.68 -2.06 4.46
CA ASP A 184 18.76 -2.71 3.72
C ASP A 184 20.05 -2.79 4.57
N ARG A 185 20.40 -1.69 5.25
CA ARG A 185 21.55 -1.64 6.16
C ARG A 185 21.43 -2.67 7.30
N LEU A 186 20.25 -2.74 7.93
CA LEU A 186 20.03 -3.61 9.10
C LEU A 186 20.10 -5.10 8.71
N VAL A 187 19.73 -5.44 7.50
CA VAL A 187 19.83 -6.82 7.00
C VAL A 187 21.26 -7.12 6.55
N THR A 188 21.88 -6.25 5.73
CA THR A 188 23.27 -6.42 5.28
C THR A 188 24.24 -6.46 6.45
N GLY A 189 23.97 -5.71 7.53
CA GLY A 189 24.75 -5.74 8.76
C GLY A 189 24.50 -6.98 9.64
N CYS A 190 23.72 -7.94 9.20
CA CYS A 190 23.31 -9.13 10.00
C CYS A 190 22.68 -8.78 11.36
N GLU A 191 22.07 -7.59 11.47
CA GLU A 191 21.32 -7.18 12.65
C GLU A 191 19.90 -7.79 12.67
N ARG A 192 19.44 -8.27 11.50
CA ARG A 192 18.13 -8.89 11.28
C ARG A 192 18.24 -10.08 10.34
N ASP A 193 17.52 -11.16 10.62
CA ASP A 193 17.40 -12.31 9.74
C ASP A 193 16.25 -12.14 8.74
N HIS A 194 15.18 -11.47 9.16
CA HIS A 194 14.02 -11.16 8.32
C HIS A 194 13.31 -9.93 8.87
N THR A 195 12.74 -9.11 8.00
CA THR A 195 11.95 -7.95 8.39
C THR A 195 10.55 -8.05 7.81
N PHE A 196 9.53 -7.84 8.65
CA PHE A 196 8.17 -7.56 8.21
C PHE A 196 7.99 -6.06 8.14
N PHE A 197 7.79 -5.54 6.95
CA PHE A 197 7.63 -4.11 6.71
C PHE A 197 6.18 -3.82 6.30
N VAL A 198 5.45 -3.14 7.17
CA VAL A 198 4.07 -2.74 6.92
C VAL A 198 4.05 -1.27 6.53
N VAL A 199 3.46 -0.96 5.39
CA VAL A 199 3.26 0.43 4.92
C VAL A 199 1.77 0.68 4.77
N GLU A 200 1.24 1.55 5.60
CA GLU A 200 -0.15 1.98 5.48
C GLU A 200 -0.26 3.11 4.47
N GLU A 201 -1.18 2.95 3.52
CA GLU A 201 -1.55 3.94 2.50
C GLU A 201 -0.35 4.65 1.87
N PRO A 202 0.57 3.93 1.21
CA PRO A 202 1.75 4.55 0.59
C PRO A 202 1.40 5.61 -0.45
N GLU A 203 0.18 5.57 -0.99
CA GLU A 203 -0.37 6.54 -1.92
C GLU A 203 -0.69 7.92 -1.33
N ALA A 204 -0.71 8.05 -0.01
CA ALA A 204 -1.09 9.30 0.65
C ALA A 204 -0.29 10.49 0.11
N HIS A 205 -1.00 11.50 -0.40
CA HIS A 205 -0.45 12.72 -1.01
C HIS A 205 0.40 12.52 -2.28
N LEU A 206 0.39 11.32 -2.90
CA LEU A 206 1.13 11.04 -4.12
C LEU A 206 0.26 11.21 -5.37
N HIS A 207 0.85 11.77 -6.41
CA HIS A 207 0.24 11.79 -7.73
C HIS A 207 0.01 10.35 -8.26
N PRO A 208 -1.10 10.05 -8.95
CA PRO A 208 -1.45 8.70 -9.42
C PRO A 208 -0.33 7.95 -10.16
N HIS A 209 0.45 8.63 -10.99
CA HIS A 209 1.60 7.99 -11.65
C HIS A 209 2.67 7.51 -10.67
N ILE A 210 2.92 8.29 -9.62
CA ILE A 210 3.93 7.97 -8.60
C ILE A 210 3.45 6.81 -7.74
N GLN A 211 2.15 6.73 -7.43
CA GLN A 211 1.57 5.62 -6.66
C GLN A 211 1.95 4.26 -7.25
N ARG A 212 1.84 4.09 -8.58
CA ARG A 212 2.21 2.85 -9.27
C ARG A 212 3.71 2.56 -9.21
N LEU A 213 4.55 3.60 -9.31
CA LEU A 213 6.01 3.45 -9.24
C LEU A 213 6.47 3.02 -7.86
N VAL A 214 5.95 3.65 -6.81
CA VAL A 214 6.21 3.31 -5.41
C VAL A 214 5.83 1.85 -5.14
N TYR A 215 4.64 1.45 -5.59
CA TYR A 215 4.20 0.09 -5.38
C TYR A 215 5.08 -0.94 -6.11
N ARG A 216 5.43 -0.68 -7.38
CA ARG A 216 6.34 -1.55 -8.14
C ARG A 216 7.71 -1.67 -7.49
N TYR A 217 8.22 -0.58 -6.92
CA TYR A 217 9.47 -0.61 -6.18
C TYR A 217 9.40 -1.61 -5.02
N PHE A 218 8.37 -1.52 -4.17
CA PHE A 218 8.21 -2.45 -3.05
C PHE A 218 7.94 -3.90 -3.49
N LEU A 219 7.35 -4.13 -4.66
CA LEU A 219 7.17 -5.47 -5.22
C LEU A 219 8.44 -6.07 -5.79
N SER A 220 9.29 -5.26 -6.42
CA SER A 220 10.53 -5.72 -7.02
C SER A 220 11.62 -5.98 -5.98
N THR A 221 11.54 -5.32 -4.84
CA THR A 221 12.48 -5.48 -3.74
C THR A 221 12.21 -6.83 -3.05
N GLY A 222 12.75 -7.90 -3.54
CA GLY A 222 12.60 -9.25 -2.96
C GLY A 222 12.32 -10.38 -3.96
N ALA A 223 12.27 -10.08 -5.26
CA ALA A 223 11.82 -11.09 -6.22
C ALA A 223 12.92 -11.86 -6.95
N ASP A 224 14.13 -11.34 -7.16
CA ASP A 224 15.04 -11.88 -8.18
C ASP A 224 16.55 -11.95 -7.86
N GLU A 225 17.00 -11.71 -6.64
CA GLU A 225 18.42 -11.82 -6.31
C GLU A 225 18.65 -12.78 -5.12
N GLU A 226 19.53 -13.76 -5.28
CA GLU A 226 19.96 -14.69 -4.22
C GLU A 226 20.52 -13.97 -2.97
N ASP A 227 20.93 -12.70 -3.11
CA ASP A 227 21.44 -11.84 -2.05
C ASP A 227 20.46 -10.79 -1.55
N THR A 228 19.17 -10.85 -1.95
CA THR A 228 18.19 -9.86 -1.49
C THR A 228 17.83 -10.11 -0.03
N PRO A 229 17.83 -9.06 0.80
CA PRO A 229 17.46 -9.21 2.21
C PRO A 229 16.06 -9.82 2.36
N PRO A 230 15.86 -10.75 3.28
CA PRO A 230 14.57 -11.38 3.50
C PRO A 230 13.58 -10.37 4.08
N LEU A 231 12.85 -9.71 3.20
CA LEU A 231 11.86 -8.68 3.50
C LEU A 231 10.48 -9.14 3.06
N THR A 232 9.52 -9.17 3.99
CA THR A 232 8.10 -9.32 3.66
C THR A 232 7.42 -7.98 3.77
N THR A 233 6.97 -7.43 2.64
CA THR A 233 6.26 -6.17 2.59
C THR A 233 4.75 -6.40 2.61
N ILE A 234 4.04 -5.71 3.51
CA ILE A 234 2.58 -5.69 3.62
C ILE A 234 2.14 -4.25 3.39
N LEU A 235 1.28 -4.04 2.40
CA LEU A 235 0.77 -2.70 2.07
C LEU A 235 -0.73 -2.66 2.31
N THR A 236 -1.22 -1.61 2.96
CA THR A 236 -2.65 -1.29 2.94
C THR A 236 -2.91 -0.17 1.95
N THR A 237 -4.01 -0.23 1.22
CA THR A 237 -4.33 0.78 0.20
C THR A 237 -5.82 0.90 -0.04
N HIS A 238 -6.24 2.12 -0.38
CA HIS A 238 -7.55 2.43 -0.95
C HIS A 238 -7.45 2.87 -2.42
N SER A 239 -6.27 2.73 -3.04
CA SER A 239 -6.00 3.18 -4.40
C SER A 239 -6.24 2.08 -5.45
N PRO A 240 -7.17 2.29 -6.41
CA PRO A 240 -7.29 1.40 -7.56
C PRO A 240 -6.04 1.38 -8.44
N HIS A 241 -5.21 2.44 -8.40
CA HIS A 241 -3.92 2.47 -9.10
C HIS A 241 -2.94 1.43 -8.54
N ILE A 242 -2.92 1.24 -7.22
CA ILE A 242 -2.10 0.21 -6.58
C ILE A 242 -2.71 -1.17 -6.85
N ALA A 243 -4.02 -1.32 -6.67
CA ALA A 243 -4.72 -2.58 -6.94
C ALA A 243 -4.48 -3.09 -8.38
N SER A 244 -4.42 -2.17 -9.36
CA SER A 244 -4.19 -2.51 -10.78
C SER A 244 -2.79 -3.06 -11.10
N VAL A 245 -1.80 -2.82 -10.27
CA VAL A 245 -0.42 -3.31 -10.48
C VAL A 245 -0.03 -4.41 -9.50
N THR A 246 -0.93 -4.76 -8.57
CA THR A 246 -0.69 -5.81 -7.58
C THR A 246 -0.78 -7.19 -8.21
N PRO A 247 0.14 -8.13 -7.92
CA PRO A 247 -0.04 -9.52 -8.31
C PRO A 247 -1.35 -10.07 -7.76
N ILE A 248 -2.17 -10.64 -8.64
CA ILE A 248 -3.54 -11.03 -8.30
C ILE A 248 -3.63 -11.99 -7.10
N ARG A 249 -2.59 -12.78 -6.85
CA ARG A 249 -2.52 -13.72 -5.71
C ARG A 249 -2.06 -13.09 -4.40
N SER A 250 -1.69 -11.80 -4.40
CA SER A 250 -1.19 -11.10 -3.22
C SER A 250 -2.24 -10.19 -2.56
N ILE A 251 -3.48 -10.23 -3.04
CA ILE A 251 -4.54 -9.35 -2.56
C ILE A 251 -5.26 -10.00 -1.37
N VAL A 252 -5.43 -9.23 -0.31
CA VAL A 252 -6.30 -9.56 0.82
C VAL A 252 -7.31 -8.44 0.98
N LEU A 253 -8.57 -8.76 0.80
CA LEU A 253 -9.67 -7.81 0.99
C LEU A 253 -10.18 -7.89 2.43
N LEU A 254 -10.17 -6.76 3.13
CA LEU A 254 -10.75 -6.62 4.45
C LEU A 254 -12.16 -6.01 4.31
N ARG A 255 -13.15 -6.61 4.98
CA ARG A 255 -14.51 -6.12 5.02
C ARG A 255 -15.01 -6.04 6.44
N HIS A 256 -15.58 -4.90 6.77
CA HIS A 256 -16.29 -4.70 8.04
C HIS A 256 -17.76 -5.10 7.87
N ASP A 257 -18.22 -5.98 8.73
CA ASP A 257 -19.62 -6.35 8.85
C ASP A 257 -20.24 -5.52 9.99
N ALA A 258 -21.13 -4.62 9.62
CA ALA A 258 -21.78 -3.71 10.58
C ALA A 258 -22.75 -4.41 11.54
N GLU A 259 -23.29 -5.58 11.17
CA GLU A 259 -24.24 -6.33 12.02
C GLU A 259 -23.50 -7.07 13.13
N THR A 260 -22.39 -7.70 12.80
CA THR A 260 -21.57 -8.45 13.76
C THR A 260 -20.46 -7.62 14.39
N ASN A 261 -20.23 -6.39 13.90
CA ASN A 261 -19.11 -5.51 14.24
C ASN A 261 -17.75 -6.23 14.13
N ALA A 262 -17.64 -7.14 13.18
CA ALA A 262 -16.44 -7.92 12.92
C ALA A 262 -15.79 -7.54 11.58
N THR A 263 -14.47 -7.64 11.49
CA THR A 263 -13.76 -7.53 10.22
C THR A 263 -13.39 -8.92 9.73
N THR A 264 -13.79 -9.23 8.51
CA THR A 264 -13.42 -10.46 7.81
C THR A 264 -12.34 -10.18 6.78
N ALA A 265 -11.47 -11.16 6.56
CA ALA A 265 -10.41 -11.11 5.56
C ALA A 265 -10.62 -12.21 4.52
N ALA A 266 -10.55 -11.85 3.25
CA ALA A 266 -10.60 -12.79 2.14
C ALA A 266 -9.37 -12.63 1.25
N SER A 267 -8.65 -13.74 1.05
CA SER A 267 -7.39 -13.75 0.29
C SER A 267 -7.59 -14.36 -1.10
N THR A 268 -6.96 -13.76 -2.09
CA THR A 268 -6.89 -14.32 -3.45
C THR A 268 -5.80 -15.38 -3.63
N ALA A 269 -4.93 -15.58 -2.65
CA ALA A 269 -3.80 -16.52 -2.72
C ALA A 269 -4.24 -17.96 -3.01
N THR A 270 -5.35 -18.39 -2.43
CA THR A 270 -5.88 -19.78 -2.55
C THR A 270 -6.98 -19.91 -3.60
N THR A 271 -7.34 -18.82 -4.30
CA THR A 271 -8.33 -18.87 -5.37
C THR A 271 -7.84 -19.81 -6.49
N PRO A 272 -8.68 -20.73 -7.02
CA PRO A 272 -8.28 -21.75 -7.98
C PRO A 272 -8.11 -21.17 -9.40
N PHE A 273 -7.20 -20.22 -9.54
CA PHE A 273 -6.80 -19.66 -10.84
C PHE A 273 -5.88 -20.62 -11.57
N SER A 274 -6.13 -20.81 -12.86
CA SER A 274 -5.13 -21.32 -13.79
C SER A 274 -4.09 -20.23 -14.10
N GLU A 275 -2.93 -20.61 -14.62
CA GLU A 275 -1.90 -19.65 -15.11
C GLU A 275 -2.48 -18.68 -16.15
N ARG A 276 -3.40 -19.15 -16.98
CA ARG A 276 -4.08 -18.32 -17.96
C ARG A 276 -5.03 -17.31 -17.31
N ASP A 277 -5.77 -17.70 -16.26
CA ASP A 277 -6.63 -16.77 -15.52
C ASP A 277 -5.79 -15.65 -14.89
N VAL A 278 -4.65 -15.99 -14.29
CA VAL A 278 -3.72 -15.02 -13.72
C VAL A 278 -3.20 -14.07 -14.79
N ALA A 279 -2.73 -14.58 -15.91
CA ALA A 279 -2.22 -13.78 -17.03
C ALA A 279 -3.30 -12.85 -17.62
N ASP A 280 -4.53 -13.33 -17.76
CA ASP A 280 -5.65 -12.55 -18.26
C ASP A 280 -6.02 -11.44 -17.26
N LEU A 281 -6.17 -11.75 -15.97
CA LEU A 281 -6.47 -10.74 -14.94
C LEU A 281 -5.37 -9.69 -14.82
N GLN A 282 -4.10 -10.08 -14.78
CA GLN A 282 -2.97 -9.15 -14.73
C GLN A 282 -2.85 -8.24 -15.96
N ARG A 283 -3.29 -8.73 -17.13
CA ARG A 283 -3.29 -7.95 -18.36
C ARG A 283 -4.42 -6.94 -18.41
N TYR A 284 -5.62 -7.33 -17.96
CA TYR A 284 -6.84 -6.57 -18.18
C TYR A 284 -7.29 -5.75 -16.96
N ILE A 285 -6.82 -6.06 -15.73
CA ILE A 285 -7.11 -5.22 -14.57
C ILE A 285 -6.24 -3.96 -14.66
N ASP A 286 -6.82 -2.92 -15.21
CA ASP A 286 -6.30 -1.55 -15.19
C ASP A 286 -6.88 -0.76 -14.01
N VAL A 287 -6.62 0.53 -13.95
CA VAL A 287 -7.10 1.41 -12.87
C VAL A 287 -8.63 1.40 -12.76
N SER A 288 -9.32 1.43 -13.91
CA SER A 288 -10.79 1.45 -13.92
C SER A 288 -11.40 0.12 -13.47
N ARG A 289 -10.75 -0.99 -13.78
CA ARG A 289 -11.16 -2.31 -13.31
C ARG A 289 -10.66 -2.63 -11.90
N GLY A 290 -9.60 -1.96 -11.43
CA GLY A 290 -9.13 -2.05 -10.06
C GLY A 290 -10.18 -1.64 -9.01
N GLU A 291 -11.17 -0.85 -9.41
CA GLU A 291 -12.30 -0.45 -8.56
C GLU A 291 -13.15 -1.63 -8.09
N ILE A 292 -13.15 -2.77 -8.79
CA ILE A 292 -13.92 -3.96 -8.39
C ILE A 292 -13.57 -4.46 -6.99
N PHE A 293 -12.35 -4.23 -6.51
CA PHE A 293 -11.93 -4.63 -5.17
C PHE A 293 -12.57 -3.77 -4.06
N PHE A 294 -13.03 -2.58 -4.41
CA PHE A 294 -13.63 -1.62 -3.47
C PHE A 294 -15.15 -1.58 -3.55
N ALA A 295 -15.73 -2.23 -4.58
CA ALA A 295 -17.15 -2.25 -4.83
C ALA A 295 -17.91 -3.12 -3.80
N ARG A 296 -19.14 -2.72 -3.47
CA ARG A 296 -20.10 -3.53 -2.73
C ARG A 296 -20.73 -4.60 -3.60
N GLY A 297 -20.80 -4.37 -4.90
CA GLY A 297 -21.27 -5.29 -5.92
C GLY A 297 -20.70 -4.94 -7.29
N VAL A 298 -20.62 -5.91 -8.18
CA VAL A 298 -20.03 -5.73 -9.51
C VAL A 298 -21.02 -6.21 -10.58
N ILE A 299 -21.19 -5.39 -11.61
CA ILE A 299 -21.88 -5.78 -12.85
C ILE A 299 -20.81 -6.04 -13.90
N LEU A 300 -20.62 -7.30 -14.27
CA LEU A 300 -19.69 -7.71 -15.33
C LEU A 300 -20.39 -7.62 -16.69
N VAL A 301 -19.77 -6.92 -17.63
CA VAL A 301 -20.29 -6.71 -19.00
C VAL A 301 -19.23 -7.05 -20.03
N GLU A 302 -19.66 -7.28 -21.30
CA GLU A 302 -18.75 -7.68 -22.37
C GLU A 302 -17.85 -6.54 -22.83
N GLY A 303 -18.42 -5.35 -23.02
CA GLY A 303 -17.75 -4.23 -23.65
C GLY A 303 -17.97 -2.88 -22.96
N ASP A 304 -17.44 -1.85 -23.61
CA ASP A 304 -17.53 -0.49 -23.10
C ASP A 304 -18.91 0.13 -23.35
N ALA A 305 -19.67 -0.34 -24.36
CA ALA A 305 -21.04 0.14 -24.62
C ALA A 305 -21.93 -0.09 -23.38
N GLU A 306 -21.96 -1.32 -22.87
CA GLU A 306 -22.72 -1.66 -21.66
C GLU A 306 -22.16 -0.93 -20.44
N ARG A 307 -20.84 -0.79 -20.36
CA ARG A 307 -20.18 -0.07 -19.24
C ARG A 307 -20.68 1.37 -19.11
N PHE A 308 -20.98 2.04 -20.23
CA PHE A 308 -21.52 3.40 -20.21
C PHE A 308 -23.04 3.44 -20.10
N LEU A 309 -23.74 2.53 -20.77
CA LEU A 309 -25.20 2.53 -20.82
C LEU A 309 -25.85 2.02 -19.54
N VAL A 310 -25.27 0.99 -18.90
CA VAL A 310 -25.85 0.40 -17.68
C VAL A 310 -25.98 1.42 -16.54
N PRO A 311 -24.97 2.26 -16.23
CA PRO A 311 -25.14 3.33 -15.25
C PRO A 311 -26.21 4.34 -15.63
N ALA A 312 -26.27 4.75 -16.92
CA ALA A 312 -27.29 5.69 -17.39
C ALA A 312 -28.71 5.13 -17.26
N PHE A 313 -28.92 3.85 -17.59
CA PHE A 313 -30.20 3.19 -17.37
C PHE A 313 -30.57 3.07 -15.89
N ALA A 314 -29.59 2.75 -15.04
CA ALA A 314 -29.82 2.67 -13.60
C ALA A 314 -30.19 4.05 -13.03
N GLU A 315 -29.58 5.12 -13.49
CA GLU A 315 -29.92 6.49 -13.08
C GLU A 315 -31.36 6.86 -13.55
N ALA A 316 -31.71 6.56 -14.79
CA ALA A 316 -33.05 6.76 -15.32
C ALA A 316 -34.14 5.98 -14.55
N LEU A 317 -33.77 4.84 -13.98
CA LEU A 317 -34.64 4.02 -13.12
C LEU A 317 -34.64 4.48 -11.64
N GLY A 318 -33.93 5.55 -11.30
CA GLY A 318 -33.81 6.07 -9.94
C GLY A 318 -32.92 5.23 -9.01
N MET A 319 -32.01 4.43 -9.57
CA MET A 319 -31.07 3.57 -8.86
C MET A 319 -29.61 3.91 -9.24
N PRO A 320 -29.10 5.09 -8.91
CA PRO A 320 -27.73 5.48 -9.28
C PRO A 320 -26.72 4.52 -8.64
N LEU A 321 -25.92 3.85 -9.47
CA LEU A 321 -25.04 2.77 -9.05
C LEU A 321 -23.95 3.23 -8.08
N ASP A 322 -23.44 4.44 -8.26
CA ASP A 322 -22.42 5.03 -7.38
C ASP A 322 -22.92 5.14 -5.93
N MET A 323 -24.17 5.55 -5.74
CA MET A 323 -24.79 5.63 -4.39
C MET A 323 -24.97 4.25 -3.75
N LEU A 324 -25.05 3.21 -4.57
CA LEU A 324 -25.18 1.83 -4.11
C LEU A 324 -23.79 1.16 -3.92
N GLY A 325 -22.72 1.81 -4.35
CA GLY A 325 -21.37 1.25 -4.35
C GLY A 325 -21.21 0.09 -5.35
N ILE A 326 -21.92 0.16 -6.47
CA ILE A 326 -21.90 -0.86 -7.53
C ILE A 326 -21.05 -0.36 -8.67
N THR A 327 -20.07 -1.17 -9.09
CA THR A 327 -19.18 -0.88 -10.21
C THR A 327 -19.55 -1.72 -11.42
N VAL A 328 -19.63 -1.09 -12.60
CA VAL A 328 -19.78 -1.79 -13.89
C VAL A 328 -18.39 -2.04 -14.47
N CYS A 329 -18.05 -3.31 -14.67
CA CYS A 329 -16.73 -3.74 -15.12
C CYS A 329 -16.84 -4.45 -16.48
N SER A 330 -16.25 -3.85 -17.52
CA SER A 330 -16.09 -4.49 -18.82
C SER A 330 -14.96 -5.52 -18.77
N VAL A 331 -15.25 -6.76 -19.17
CA VAL A 331 -14.22 -7.81 -19.28
C VAL A 331 -13.46 -7.76 -20.62
N SER A 332 -13.81 -6.81 -21.51
CA SER A 332 -13.26 -6.66 -22.86
C SER A 332 -13.35 -7.94 -23.68
N GLY A 333 -14.54 -8.52 -23.72
CA GLY A 333 -14.87 -9.75 -24.45
C GLY A 333 -15.83 -10.63 -23.67
N THR A 334 -15.71 -11.93 -23.86
CA THR A 334 -16.69 -12.90 -23.36
C THR A 334 -16.14 -13.87 -22.32
N ASN A 335 -14.89 -13.64 -21.83
CA ASN A 335 -14.24 -14.50 -20.85
C ASN A 335 -14.50 -14.03 -19.42
N PHE A 336 -15.69 -14.32 -18.89
CA PHE A 336 -16.06 -13.99 -17.52
C PHE A 336 -15.41 -14.89 -16.46
N THR A 337 -14.91 -16.06 -16.86
CA THR A 337 -14.40 -17.10 -15.93
C THR A 337 -13.36 -16.58 -14.92
N PRO A 338 -12.32 -15.84 -15.32
CA PRO A 338 -11.33 -15.32 -14.36
C PRO A 338 -11.94 -14.36 -13.33
N TYR A 339 -12.88 -13.51 -13.78
CA TYR A 339 -13.56 -12.53 -12.91
C TYR A 339 -14.53 -13.22 -11.95
N VAL A 340 -15.28 -14.24 -12.39
CA VAL A 340 -16.17 -15.01 -11.51
C VAL A 340 -15.37 -15.80 -10.47
N LYS A 341 -14.20 -16.33 -10.81
CA LYS A 341 -13.28 -16.92 -9.84
C LYS A 341 -12.77 -15.88 -8.84
N LEU A 342 -12.35 -14.71 -9.33
CA LEU A 342 -11.86 -13.61 -8.51
C LEU A 342 -12.91 -13.12 -7.52
N LEU A 343 -14.14 -12.89 -8.00
CA LEU A 343 -15.23 -12.31 -7.20
C LEU A 343 -16.01 -13.37 -6.42
N GLY A 344 -15.77 -14.65 -6.68
CA GLY A 344 -16.54 -15.77 -6.12
C GLY A 344 -16.16 -16.16 -4.69
N PRO A 345 -16.76 -17.25 -4.19
CA PRO A 345 -16.64 -17.67 -2.78
C PRO A 345 -15.24 -18.17 -2.38
N HIS A 346 -14.40 -18.54 -3.36
CA HIS A 346 -13.00 -18.94 -3.12
C HIS A 346 -12.02 -17.74 -3.16
N GLY A 347 -12.54 -16.54 -3.34
CA GLY A 347 -11.80 -15.28 -3.33
C GLY A 347 -12.47 -14.28 -2.39
N PRO A 348 -12.45 -12.98 -2.71
CA PRO A 348 -13.05 -11.90 -1.95
C PRO A 348 -14.57 -11.99 -1.71
N ASN A 349 -15.27 -12.90 -2.36
CA ASN A 349 -16.71 -13.13 -2.28
C ASN A 349 -17.53 -11.83 -2.46
N ILE A 350 -17.24 -11.11 -3.55
CA ILE A 350 -17.94 -9.89 -3.93
C ILE A 350 -19.20 -10.26 -4.70
N PRO A 351 -20.40 -9.79 -4.29
CA PRO A 351 -21.62 -9.99 -5.05
C PRO A 351 -21.46 -9.48 -6.48
N HIS A 352 -21.83 -10.31 -7.46
CA HIS A 352 -21.71 -9.91 -8.85
C HIS A 352 -22.81 -10.50 -9.72
N VAL A 353 -23.11 -9.79 -10.79
CA VAL A 353 -24.00 -10.21 -11.86
C VAL A 353 -23.27 -10.14 -13.20
N ILE A 354 -23.75 -10.88 -14.20
CA ILE A 354 -23.21 -10.85 -15.56
C ILE A 354 -24.32 -10.41 -16.51
N LEU A 355 -24.00 -9.46 -17.38
CA LEU A 355 -24.80 -9.12 -18.57
C LEU A 355 -24.00 -9.53 -19.79
N THR A 356 -24.58 -10.34 -20.66
CA THR A 356 -23.87 -10.90 -21.82
C THR A 356 -24.84 -11.08 -23.00
N ASP A 357 -24.29 -11.07 -24.21
CA ASP A 357 -25.02 -11.21 -25.42
C ASP A 357 -25.30 -12.68 -25.80
N ARG A 358 -26.35 -12.90 -26.55
CA ARG A 358 -26.69 -14.25 -26.99
C ARG A 358 -25.80 -14.76 -28.13
N ASP A 359 -25.13 -13.87 -28.87
CA ASP A 359 -24.30 -14.20 -30.03
C ASP A 359 -25.10 -15.06 -31.08
N PRO A 360 -25.85 -14.46 -31.97
CA PRO A 360 -26.79 -15.18 -32.84
C PRO A 360 -26.14 -16.09 -33.89
N ASN A 361 -24.83 -16.24 -33.91
CA ASN A 361 -24.10 -17.00 -34.91
C ASN A 361 -24.21 -18.51 -34.69
N GLY A 362 -25.08 -19.16 -35.48
CA GLY A 362 -25.24 -20.61 -35.59
C GLY A 362 -26.48 -21.17 -34.89
N THR A 363 -26.90 -22.35 -35.30
CA THR A 363 -28.02 -23.06 -34.69
C THR A 363 -27.65 -23.55 -33.29
N GLY A 364 -28.51 -23.25 -32.30
CA GLY A 364 -28.34 -23.71 -30.91
C GLY A 364 -27.40 -22.88 -30.02
N HIS A 365 -26.97 -21.70 -30.46
CA HIS A 365 -26.20 -20.73 -29.69
C HIS A 365 -25.04 -21.35 -28.88
N PRO A 366 -24.10 -22.06 -29.51
CA PRO A 366 -23.10 -22.86 -28.79
C PRO A 366 -22.10 -22.01 -27.98
N ARG A 367 -21.90 -20.74 -28.37
CA ARG A 367 -20.96 -19.84 -27.70
C ARG A 367 -21.50 -19.41 -26.34
N VAL A 368 -22.71 -18.83 -26.27
CA VAL A 368 -23.35 -18.42 -25.04
C VAL A 368 -23.56 -19.59 -24.08
N ARG A 369 -23.99 -20.74 -24.63
CA ARG A 369 -24.17 -21.97 -23.86
C ARG A 369 -22.88 -22.37 -23.16
N ARG A 370 -21.76 -22.45 -23.89
CA ARG A 370 -20.45 -22.81 -23.32
C ARG A 370 -19.97 -21.78 -22.28
N ARG A 371 -20.15 -20.48 -22.57
CA ARG A 371 -19.82 -19.37 -21.70
C ARG A 371 -20.51 -19.51 -20.34
N LEU A 372 -21.84 -19.71 -20.36
CA LEU A 372 -22.63 -19.87 -19.14
C LEU A 372 -22.32 -21.16 -18.39
N ILE A 373 -22.12 -22.29 -19.08
CA ILE A 373 -21.72 -23.54 -18.42
C ILE A 373 -20.41 -23.33 -17.66
N ASN A 374 -19.41 -22.69 -18.25
CA ASN A 374 -18.14 -22.44 -17.60
C ASN A 374 -18.27 -21.65 -16.29
N VAL A 375 -19.14 -20.64 -16.23
CA VAL A 375 -19.33 -19.84 -15.01
C VAL A 375 -20.29 -20.51 -14.01
N LEU A 376 -21.27 -21.27 -14.47
CA LEU A 376 -22.15 -22.04 -13.59
C LEU A 376 -21.41 -23.14 -12.85
N GLN A 377 -20.52 -23.87 -13.53
CA GLN A 377 -19.70 -24.92 -12.94
C GLN A 377 -18.76 -24.42 -11.84
N LEU A 378 -18.46 -23.10 -11.78
CA LEU A 378 -17.72 -22.48 -10.69
C LEU A 378 -18.57 -22.28 -9.43
N ARG A 379 -19.89 -22.30 -9.58
CA ARG A 379 -20.86 -22.15 -8.47
C ARG A 379 -21.36 -23.49 -7.96
N GLU A 380 -21.66 -24.37 -8.89
CA GLU A 380 -22.20 -25.72 -8.64
C GLU A 380 -21.45 -26.70 -9.52
N GLU A 381 -20.77 -27.68 -8.91
CA GLU A 381 -20.13 -28.78 -9.66
C GLU A 381 -21.17 -29.77 -10.20
N ASP A 382 -21.99 -29.31 -11.15
CA ASP A 382 -23.03 -30.10 -11.78
C ASP A 382 -22.71 -30.41 -13.24
N SER A 383 -22.36 -31.67 -13.52
CA SER A 383 -22.08 -32.15 -14.86
C SER A 383 -23.33 -32.19 -15.79
N SER A 384 -24.54 -32.13 -15.23
CA SER A 384 -25.78 -32.14 -15.97
C SER A 384 -25.96 -30.95 -16.90
N TYR A 385 -25.32 -29.81 -16.63
CA TYR A 385 -25.31 -28.64 -17.50
C TYR A 385 -24.86 -28.96 -18.92
N ASN A 386 -23.96 -29.91 -19.09
CA ASN A 386 -23.46 -30.32 -20.40
C ASN A 386 -24.53 -31.01 -21.28
N GLN A 387 -25.64 -31.42 -20.70
CA GLN A 387 -26.76 -32.09 -21.41
C GLN A 387 -27.87 -31.11 -21.77
N LEU A 388 -27.87 -29.90 -21.19
CA LEU A 388 -28.90 -28.88 -21.43
C LEU A 388 -28.66 -28.15 -22.77
N ASP A 389 -29.70 -27.74 -23.43
CA ASP A 389 -29.63 -26.82 -24.55
C ASP A 389 -29.33 -25.38 -24.08
N ALA A 390 -29.15 -24.43 -25.01
CA ALA A 390 -28.80 -23.06 -24.68
C ALA A 390 -29.89 -22.34 -23.85
N ASP A 391 -31.16 -22.54 -24.18
CA ASP A 391 -32.28 -21.89 -23.50
C ASP A 391 -32.43 -22.41 -22.05
N ALA A 392 -32.26 -23.71 -21.86
CA ALA A 392 -32.27 -24.32 -20.53
C ALA A 392 -31.09 -23.84 -19.69
N VAL A 393 -29.89 -23.70 -20.27
CA VAL A 393 -28.73 -23.14 -19.57
C VAL A 393 -28.94 -21.67 -19.18
N ILE A 394 -29.50 -20.86 -20.11
CA ILE A 394 -29.83 -19.44 -19.82
C ILE A 394 -30.85 -19.34 -18.67
N ALA A 395 -31.91 -20.15 -18.70
CA ALA A 395 -32.89 -20.19 -17.64
C ALA A 395 -32.28 -20.58 -16.29
N ARG A 396 -31.36 -21.54 -16.28
CA ARG A 396 -30.63 -21.98 -15.06
C ARG A 396 -29.63 -20.95 -14.56
N ALA A 397 -29.08 -20.10 -15.43
CA ALA A 397 -28.11 -19.08 -15.07
C ALA A 397 -28.74 -17.84 -14.39
N LYS A 398 -29.99 -17.54 -14.72
CA LYS A 398 -30.70 -16.35 -14.25
C LYS A 398 -30.80 -16.24 -12.71
N PRO A 399 -31.09 -17.29 -11.93
CA PRO A 399 -31.10 -17.22 -10.48
C PRO A 399 -29.76 -16.87 -9.86
N PHE A 400 -28.66 -17.10 -10.58
CA PHE A 400 -27.29 -16.73 -10.15
C PHE A 400 -26.93 -15.29 -10.51
N GLY A 401 -27.86 -14.52 -11.11
CA GLY A 401 -27.59 -13.16 -11.57
C GLY A 401 -26.90 -13.09 -12.92
N TYR A 402 -26.99 -14.13 -13.74
CA TYR A 402 -26.41 -14.14 -15.09
C TYR A 402 -27.51 -13.93 -16.13
N PHE A 403 -27.49 -12.77 -16.76
CA PHE A 403 -28.51 -12.31 -17.69
C PHE A 403 -27.94 -12.31 -19.10
N VAL A 404 -28.79 -12.73 -20.05
CA VAL A 404 -28.43 -12.82 -21.47
C VAL A 404 -29.44 -12.02 -22.26
N ASN A 405 -28.97 -11.12 -23.12
CA ASN A 405 -29.79 -10.40 -24.09
C ASN A 405 -30.46 -11.36 -25.08
N SER A 406 -31.54 -10.93 -25.73
CA SER A 406 -32.19 -11.76 -26.76
C SER A 406 -31.33 -11.87 -28.04
N ASN A 407 -30.46 -10.88 -28.26
CA ASN A 407 -29.52 -10.77 -29.36
C ASN A 407 -28.20 -10.12 -28.86
N THR A 408 -27.54 -9.26 -29.66
CA THR A 408 -26.53 -8.32 -29.21
C THR A 408 -27.19 -7.06 -28.64
N LEU A 409 -26.39 -6.21 -27.98
CA LEU A 409 -26.88 -5.01 -27.28
C LEU A 409 -27.68 -4.08 -28.21
N GLU A 410 -27.18 -3.79 -29.41
CA GLU A 410 -27.79 -2.81 -30.32
C GLU A 410 -29.22 -3.22 -30.79
N PRO A 411 -29.46 -4.44 -31.26
CA PRO A 411 -30.82 -4.91 -31.53
C PRO A 411 -31.73 -4.92 -30.30
N GLU A 412 -31.18 -5.21 -29.10
CA GLU A 412 -31.95 -5.17 -27.85
C GLU A 412 -32.45 -3.76 -27.55
N LEU A 413 -31.56 -2.75 -27.69
CA LEU A 413 -31.90 -1.33 -27.52
C LEU A 413 -32.92 -0.86 -28.55
N PHE A 414 -32.74 -1.27 -29.83
CA PHE A 414 -33.64 -0.91 -30.92
C PHE A 414 -35.06 -1.46 -30.69
N ILE A 415 -35.17 -2.74 -30.32
CA ILE A 415 -36.44 -3.39 -29.98
C ILE A 415 -37.04 -2.82 -28.70
N GLY A 416 -36.21 -2.44 -27.77
CA GLY A 416 -36.56 -1.82 -26.50
C GLY A 416 -37.12 -0.39 -26.61
N GLY A 417 -37.22 0.17 -27.81
CA GLY A 417 -37.84 1.48 -28.08
C GLY A 417 -36.86 2.64 -28.19
N LEU A 418 -35.56 2.38 -28.28
CA LEU A 418 -34.52 3.42 -28.44
C LEU A 418 -34.13 3.67 -29.90
N ALA A 419 -34.93 3.18 -30.85
CA ALA A 419 -34.64 3.28 -32.32
C ALA A 419 -34.45 4.75 -32.76
N GLU A 420 -35.33 5.67 -32.33
CA GLU A 420 -35.24 7.09 -32.69
C GLU A 420 -33.98 7.73 -32.12
N ALA A 421 -33.69 7.51 -30.84
CA ALA A 421 -32.50 8.04 -30.19
C ALA A 421 -31.19 7.51 -30.84
N MET A 422 -31.17 6.22 -31.22
CA MET A 422 -30.04 5.63 -31.94
C MET A 422 -29.87 6.26 -33.32
N GLN A 423 -30.97 6.55 -34.02
CA GLN A 423 -30.95 7.22 -35.33
C GLN A 423 -30.43 8.65 -35.20
N GLU A 424 -30.91 9.44 -34.24
CA GLU A 424 -30.42 10.80 -33.95
C GLU A 424 -28.91 10.83 -33.75
N VAL A 425 -28.38 9.95 -32.90
CA VAL A 425 -26.93 9.86 -32.61
C VAL A 425 -26.16 9.51 -33.90
N ILE A 426 -26.66 8.56 -34.74
CA ILE A 426 -25.99 8.21 -35.97
C ILE A 426 -25.99 9.38 -36.95
N GLU A 427 -27.10 10.11 -37.08
CA GLU A 427 -27.22 11.26 -37.95
C GLU A 427 -26.29 12.41 -37.51
N GLU A 428 -26.20 12.68 -36.19
CA GLU A 428 -25.28 13.67 -35.62
C GLU A 428 -23.82 13.33 -35.89
N GLU A 429 -23.42 12.07 -35.63
CA GLU A 429 -22.02 11.62 -35.80
C GLU A 429 -21.60 11.55 -37.29
N LEU A 430 -22.50 11.20 -38.19
CA LEU A 430 -22.23 11.10 -39.62
C LEU A 430 -22.42 12.44 -40.36
N ASN A 431 -22.92 13.48 -39.70
CA ASN A 431 -23.29 14.76 -40.32
C ASN A 431 -24.25 14.58 -41.55
N ILE A 432 -25.21 13.69 -41.45
CA ILE A 432 -26.18 13.38 -42.52
C ILE A 432 -27.52 14.10 -42.25
#